data_3d37b80eefd3e169390b7b967983e00b
#
_entry.id   3d37b80eefd3e169390b7b967983e00b
#
_cell.length_a   1.000
_cell.length_b   1.000
_cell.length_c   1.000
_cell.angle_alpha   90.00
_cell.angle_beta   90.00
_cell.angle_gamma   90.00
#
_symmetry.space_group_name_H-M   'P 1'
#
loop_
_entity.id
_entity.type
_entity.pdbx_description
1 polymer ?
#
loop_
_entity_poly.entity_id
_entity_poly.type
_entity_poly.pdbx_seq_one_letter_code
_entity_poly.pdbx_strand_id
1 'polypeptide(L)'
;MGRVTPADQWSCTAVMARELGLPGSLEAVGEVIGLPEDKQKSKTGKALIRYFSIPCKATKVNGERTRNLPHHDPERWNLYVEYNRQDVVTERAIRKRLQKFPVIPSEHDLWIIDQHINDRGVGVDTVLAENAVAIDQIVKARLLDAAKELTGLDNPKSAAQLKSWIEEVSGFEVESLNKKMIGDVRSGTDNEEVHAMLDIRQGLAKTSTEKYNAMLRTVCPDGRIRGLTQFCGAARTGRWAGRLVQMQNLPQNKMPDSELDAARRLVREGDLETLEMLFDDTAGTLSQLIRTAFIPKPGCRFIVADFSAIEARVLAWLADEEWRMDVFNTHGKIYEASAEQMFHLPKGSVKKGDPMRQKGKIAELALGYGGSVGAMKSMGCLLYTSPSPRD
;
A
#
# COMPACT_ATOMS: atom_id res chain seq x y z
N MET A 1 -35.51 -14.08 1.45
CA MET A 1 -34.06 -13.92 1.29
C MET A 1 -33.60 -14.86 0.19
N GLY A 2 -32.94 -14.36 -0.84
CA GLY A 2 -32.40 -15.19 -1.92
C GLY A 2 -31.30 -16.12 -1.37
N ARG A 3 -31.24 -17.33 -1.89
CA ARG A 3 -30.20 -18.32 -1.55
C ARG A 3 -28.87 -17.81 -2.11
N VAL A 4 -27.87 -17.58 -1.23
CA VAL A 4 -26.52 -17.21 -1.66
C VAL A 4 -25.88 -18.43 -2.32
N THR A 5 -25.41 -18.28 -3.55
CA THR A 5 -24.70 -19.34 -4.27
C THR A 5 -23.32 -19.54 -3.63
N PRO A 6 -22.95 -20.79 -3.24
CA PRO A 6 -21.63 -21.08 -2.69
C PRO A 6 -20.49 -20.68 -3.62
N ALA A 7 -19.34 -20.33 -3.03
CA ALA A 7 -18.19 -19.82 -3.79
C ALA A 7 -17.63 -20.84 -4.81
N ASP A 8 -17.71 -22.13 -4.52
CA ASP A 8 -17.27 -23.23 -5.38
C ASP A 8 -18.09 -23.36 -6.70
N GLN A 9 -19.29 -22.77 -6.74
CA GLN A 9 -20.11 -22.74 -7.97
C GLN A 9 -19.81 -21.54 -8.87
N TRP A 10 -18.89 -20.66 -8.47
CA TRP A 10 -18.50 -19.50 -9.26
C TRP A 10 -17.16 -19.73 -9.96
N SER A 11 -17.02 -19.08 -11.11
CA SER A 11 -15.76 -19.01 -11.85
C SER A 11 -15.55 -17.56 -12.30
N CYS A 12 -14.36 -17.02 -12.04
CA CYS A 12 -14.05 -15.63 -12.35
C CYS A 12 -13.21 -15.52 -13.62
N THR A 13 -13.79 -14.95 -14.67
CA THR A 13 -13.11 -14.73 -15.96
C THR A 13 -11.88 -13.83 -15.83
N ALA A 14 -11.90 -12.86 -14.91
CA ALA A 14 -10.75 -12.02 -14.64
C ALA A 14 -9.59 -12.77 -13.97
N VAL A 15 -9.87 -13.77 -13.14
CA VAL A 15 -8.87 -14.65 -12.55
C VAL A 15 -8.27 -15.53 -13.64
N MET A 16 -9.08 -16.18 -14.46
CA MET A 16 -8.62 -16.97 -15.62
C MET A 16 -7.67 -16.17 -16.51
N ALA A 17 -8.01 -14.91 -16.82
CA ALA A 17 -7.15 -14.04 -17.61
C ALA A 17 -5.80 -13.75 -16.93
N ARG A 18 -5.80 -13.43 -15.64
CA ARG A 18 -4.58 -13.12 -14.89
C ARG A 18 -3.64 -14.30 -14.72
N GLU A 19 -4.16 -15.50 -14.52
CA GLU A 19 -3.35 -16.72 -14.45
C GLU A 19 -2.63 -17.01 -15.75
N LEU A 20 -3.21 -16.59 -16.87
CA LEU A 20 -2.58 -16.67 -18.19
C LEU A 20 -1.67 -15.46 -18.49
N GLY A 21 -1.39 -14.60 -17.52
CA GLY A 21 -0.56 -13.41 -17.70
C GLY A 21 -1.21 -12.28 -18.50
N LEU A 22 -2.52 -12.36 -18.75
CA LEU A 22 -3.27 -11.34 -19.48
C LEU A 22 -3.59 -10.12 -18.58
N PRO A 23 -3.92 -8.96 -19.17
CA PRO A 23 -4.31 -7.77 -18.41
C PRO A 23 -5.50 -8.03 -17.47
N GLY A 24 -5.63 -7.18 -16.41
CA GLY A 24 -6.70 -7.35 -15.42
C GLY A 24 -8.03 -6.71 -15.76
N SER A 25 -8.14 -5.92 -16.84
CA SER A 25 -9.39 -5.26 -17.23
C SER A 25 -10.05 -5.95 -18.42
N LEU A 26 -11.39 -5.96 -18.44
CA LEU A 26 -12.19 -6.55 -19.49
C LEU A 26 -11.84 -5.98 -20.87
N GLU A 27 -11.66 -4.66 -20.97
CA GLU A 27 -11.27 -3.94 -22.18
C GLU A 27 -9.91 -4.43 -22.71
N ALA A 28 -8.88 -4.36 -21.87
CA ALA A 28 -7.53 -4.73 -22.28
C ALA A 28 -7.38 -6.23 -22.60
N VAL A 29 -8.09 -7.11 -21.89
CA VAL A 29 -8.12 -8.54 -22.25
C VAL A 29 -8.73 -8.72 -23.63
N GLY A 30 -9.86 -8.08 -23.90
CA GLY A 30 -10.54 -8.16 -25.20
C GLY A 30 -9.65 -7.69 -26.36
N GLU A 31 -8.91 -6.62 -26.17
CA GLU A 31 -7.94 -6.10 -27.14
C GLU A 31 -6.78 -7.08 -27.38
N VAL A 32 -6.12 -7.54 -26.31
CA VAL A 32 -4.94 -8.43 -26.39
C VAL A 32 -5.28 -9.76 -27.06
N ILE A 33 -6.45 -10.35 -26.76
CA ILE A 33 -6.85 -11.61 -27.40
C ILE A 33 -7.50 -11.40 -28.79
N GLY A 34 -7.55 -10.17 -29.29
CA GLY A 34 -8.07 -9.85 -30.63
C GLY A 34 -9.55 -10.18 -30.78
N LEU A 35 -10.41 -9.73 -29.87
CA LEU A 35 -11.87 -9.82 -30.08
C LEU A 35 -12.28 -8.90 -31.21
N PRO A 36 -13.25 -9.32 -32.07
CA PRO A 36 -13.84 -8.45 -33.07
C PRO A 36 -14.55 -7.26 -32.41
N GLU A 37 -14.64 -6.14 -33.10
CA GLU A 37 -15.10 -4.85 -32.57
C GLU A 37 -16.49 -4.93 -31.93
N ASP A 38 -17.41 -5.70 -32.52
CA ASP A 38 -18.76 -5.96 -31.99
C ASP A 38 -18.76 -6.75 -30.65
N LYS A 39 -17.63 -7.34 -30.26
CA LYS A 39 -17.43 -8.07 -29.02
C LYS A 39 -16.54 -7.34 -28.03
N GLN A 40 -16.01 -6.17 -28.38
CA GLN A 40 -15.18 -5.38 -27.49
C GLN A 40 -16.04 -4.54 -26.52
N LYS A 41 -15.41 -4.13 -25.42
CA LYS A 41 -16.04 -3.27 -24.42
C LYS A 41 -16.29 -1.87 -24.96
N SER A 42 -17.47 -1.30 -24.68
CA SER A 42 -17.79 0.08 -25.00
C SER A 42 -16.99 1.08 -24.17
N LYS A 43 -16.45 2.12 -24.80
CA LYS A 43 -15.64 3.17 -24.13
C LYS A 43 -16.48 4.20 -23.36
N THR A 44 -17.78 4.27 -23.59
CA THR A 44 -18.67 5.29 -23.01
C THR A 44 -19.11 5.02 -21.57
N GLY A 45 -18.87 3.83 -21.05
CA GLY A 45 -19.41 3.36 -19.78
C GLY A 45 -18.95 4.08 -18.51
N LYS A 46 -17.72 4.61 -18.48
CA LYS A 46 -17.19 5.27 -17.25
C LYS A 46 -18.02 6.46 -16.79
N ALA A 47 -18.52 7.28 -17.74
CA ALA A 47 -19.36 8.42 -17.42
C ALA A 47 -20.74 7.99 -16.91
N LEU A 48 -21.32 6.94 -17.51
CA LEU A 48 -22.61 6.38 -17.13
C LEU A 48 -22.57 5.73 -15.74
N ILE A 49 -21.49 4.96 -15.44
CA ILE A 49 -21.27 4.40 -14.11
C ILE A 49 -21.23 5.52 -13.06
N ARG A 50 -20.44 6.58 -13.30
CA ARG A 50 -20.36 7.71 -12.38
C ARG A 50 -21.72 8.38 -12.18
N TYR A 51 -22.45 8.58 -13.25
CA TYR A 51 -23.74 9.26 -13.20
C TYR A 51 -24.79 8.51 -12.37
N PHE A 52 -24.89 7.18 -12.52
CA PHE A 52 -25.91 6.39 -11.83
C PHE A 52 -25.45 5.72 -10.53
N SER A 53 -24.13 5.45 -10.38
CA SER A 53 -23.62 4.66 -9.25
C SER A 53 -22.96 5.50 -8.16
N ILE A 54 -22.59 6.76 -8.44
CA ILE A 54 -21.99 7.65 -7.43
C ILE A 54 -23.05 8.67 -6.98
N PRO A 55 -23.16 8.94 -5.65
CA PRO A 55 -24.02 10.01 -5.14
C PRO A 55 -23.66 11.35 -5.78
N CYS A 56 -24.66 12.16 -6.12
CA CYS A 56 -24.48 13.50 -6.65
C CYS A 56 -24.75 14.56 -5.57
N LYS A 57 -24.17 15.75 -5.74
CA LYS A 57 -24.43 16.87 -4.84
C LYS A 57 -25.87 17.36 -5.06
N ALA A 58 -26.62 17.57 -3.98
CA ALA A 58 -27.95 18.20 -4.03
C ALA A 58 -27.80 19.66 -4.50
N THR A 59 -28.56 20.03 -5.51
CA THR A 59 -28.62 21.39 -6.08
C THR A 59 -30.06 21.71 -6.52
N LYS A 60 -30.42 23.00 -6.57
CA LYS A 60 -31.72 23.43 -7.09
C LYS A 60 -31.98 22.90 -8.52
N VAL A 61 -30.93 22.85 -9.37
CA VAL A 61 -31.02 22.42 -10.75
C VAL A 61 -31.37 20.93 -10.88
N ASN A 62 -30.90 20.10 -9.96
CA ASN A 62 -31.20 18.68 -9.99
C ASN A 62 -32.37 18.27 -9.08
N GLY A 63 -33.16 19.24 -8.60
CA GLY A 63 -34.29 19.00 -7.68
C GLY A 63 -33.86 18.48 -6.32
N GLU A 64 -32.69 18.96 -5.83
CA GLU A 64 -32.08 18.63 -4.51
C GLU A 64 -31.83 17.12 -4.29
N ARG A 65 -31.76 16.34 -5.39
CA ARG A 65 -31.49 14.91 -5.29
C ARG A 65 -30.01 14.63 -5.02
N THR A 66 -29.78 13.59 -4.25
CA THR A 66 -28.42 13.09 -3.94
C THR A 66 -28.02 11.87 -4.77
N ARG A 67 -28.92 11.36 -5.63
CA ARG A 67 -28.70 10.20 -6.50
C ARG A 67 -29.49 10.33 -7.79
N ASN A 68 -28.87 9.93 -8.91
CA ASN A 68 -29.55 9.80 -10.17
C ASN A 68 -30.19 8.41 -10.29
N LEU A 69 -31.48 8.37 -10.59
CA LEU A 69 -32.27 7.16 -10.79
C LEU A 69 -32.67 7.04 -12.28
N PRO A 70 -33.09 5.88 -12.77
CA PRO A 70 -33.42 5.66 -14.17
C PRO A 70 -34.40 6.68 -14.75
N HIS A 71 -35.42 7.07 -14.00
CA HIS A 71 -36.47 8.00 -14.44
C HIS A 71 -36.00 9.47 -14.52
N HIS A 72 -34.84 9.80 -13.94
CA HIS A 72 -34.29 11.16 -14.02
C HIS A 72 -33.64 11.44 -15.38
N ASP A 73 -33.18 10.40 -16.07
CA ASP A 73 -32.56 10.50 -17.40
C ASP A 73 -32.71 9.15 -18.13
N PRO A 74 -33.88 8.89 -18.72
CA PRO A 74 -34.17 7.62 -19.39
C PRO A 74 -33.24 7.31 -20.57
N GLU A 75 -32.78 8.35 -21.26
CA GLU A 75 -31.87 8.15 -22.41
C GLU A 75 -30.51 7.62 -21.95
N ARG A 76 -29.91 8.28 -20.98
CA ARG A 76 -28.65 7.80 -20.36
C ARG A 76 -28.81 6.44 -19.70
N TRP A 77 -29.99 6.18 -19.11
CA TRP A 77 -30.27 4.88 -18.51
C TRP A 77 -30.29 3.77 -19.56
N ASN A 78 -30.93 3.98 -20.71
CA ASN A 78 -30.93 3.02 -21.81
C ASN A 78 -29.52 2.76 -22.34
N LEU A 79 -28.69 3.81 -22.49
CA LEU A 79 -27.28 3.65 -22.85
C LEU A 79 -26.51 2.85 -21.79
N TYR A 80 -26.84 3.04 -20.49
CA TYR A 80 -26.20 2.29 -19.42
C TYR A 80 -26.60 0.80 -19.41
N VAL A 81 -27.84 0.50 -19.76
CA VAL A 81 -28.31 -0.88 -19.95
C VAL A 81 -27.59 -1.55 -21.13
N GLU A 82 -27.47 -0.87 -22.26
CA GLU A 82 -26.71 -1.39 -23.41
C GLU A 82 -25.23 -1.57 -23.12
N TYR A 83 -24.63 -0.63 -22.39
CA TYR A 83 -23.27 -0.77 -21.89
C TYR A 83 -23.09 -2.02 -21.03
N ASN A 84 -23.99 -2.26 -20.08
CA ASN A 84 -23.94 -3.46 -19.23
C ASN A 84 -24.13 -4.75 -20.05
N ARG A 85 -25.04 -4.73 -21.03
CA ARG A 85 -25.24 -5.86 -21.97
C ARG A 85 -23.95 -6.15 -22.75
N GLN A 86 -23.28 -5.12 -23.26
CA GLN A 86 -22.01 -5.27 -23.96
C GLN A 86 -20.89 -5.82 -23.07
N ASP A 87 -20.80 -5.39 -21.80
CA ASP A 87 -19.82 -5.95 -20.86
C ASP A 87 -20.02 -7.47 -20.69
N VAL A 88 -21.27 -7.94 -20.58
CA VAL A 88 -21.58 -9.38 -20.51
C VAL A 88 -21.24 -10.11 -21.81
N VAL A 89 -21.52 -9.52 -22.97
CA VAL A 89 -21.16 -10.10 -24.30
C VAL A 89 -19.65 -10.24 -24.41
N THR A 90 -18.90 -9.21 -24.04
CA THR A 90 -17.43 -9.22 -24.03
C THR A 90 -16.88 -10.29 -23.09
N GLU A 91 -17.37 -10.35 -21.87
CA GLU A 91 -16.96 -11.36 -20.88
C GLU A 91 -17.21 -12.79 -21.38
N ARG A 92 -18.37 -13.06 -21.92
CA ARG A 92 -18.70 -14.39 -22.50
C ARG A 92 -17.78 -14.75 -23.66
N ALA A 93 -17.44 -13.79 -24.52
CA ALA A 93 -16.52 -14.01 -25.64
C ALA A 93 -15.09 -14.32 -25.13
N ILE A 94 -14.62 -13.58 -24.13
CA ILE A 94 -13.34 -13.85 -23.46
C ILE A 94 -13.36 -15.24 -22.84
N ARG A 95 -14.33 -15.56 -22.00
CA ARG A 95 -14.47 -16.87 -21.36
C ARG A 95 -14.42 -18.02 -22.38
N LYS A 96 -15.12 -17.91 -23.52
CA LYS A 96 -15.12 -18.92 -24.57
C LYS A 96 -13.71 -19.17 -25.15
N ARG A 97 -12.85 -18.15 -25.21
CA ARG A 97 -11.47 -18.31 -25.66
C ARG A 97 -10.57 -18.90 -24.56
N LEU A 98 -10.71 -18.40 -23.33
CA LEU A 98 -9.88 -18.82 -22.20
C LEU A 98 -10.22 -20.22 -21.68
N GLN A 99 -11.42 -20.73 -21.87
CA GLN A 99 -11.82 -22.07 -21.40
C GLN A 99 -10.99 -23.23 -21.99
N LYS A 100 -10.21 -22.97 -23.07
CA LYS A 100 -9.24 -23.91 -23.61
C LYS A 100 -7.99 -24.09 -22.70
N PHE A 101 -7.81 -23.18 -21.78
CA PHE A 101 -6.74 -23.14 -20.79
C PHE A 101 -7.39 -23.08 -19.39
N PRO A 102 -7.88 -24.22 -18.88
CA PRO A 102 -8.62 -24.22 -17.61
C PRO A 102 -7.70 -23.85 -16.45
N VAL A 103 -8.28 -23.15 -15.47
CA VAL A 103 -7.63 -22.86 -14.20
C VAL A 103 -7.23 -24.17 -13.52
N ILE A 104 -6.02 -24.21 -12.97
CA ILE A 104 -5.54 -25.36 -12.20
C ILE A 104 -6.44 -25.52 -10.96
N PRO A 105 -6.91 -26.74 -10.62
CA PRO A 105 -7.82 -26.94 -9.49
C PRO A 105 -7.33 -26.33 -8.17
N SER A 106 -6.04 -26.47 -7.84
CA SER A 106 -5.44 -25.86 -6.64
C SER A 106 -5.53 -24.33 -6.62
N GLU A 107 -5.40 -23.66 -7.77
CA GLU A 107 -5.53 -22.20 -7.88
C GLU A 107 -7.00 -21.78 -7.72
N HIS A 108 -7.94 -22.58 -8.24
CA HIS A 108 -9.35 -22.36 -8.00
C HIS A 108 -9.72 -22.47 -6.51
N ASP A 109 -9.18 -23.46 -5.81
CA ASP A 109 -9.36 -23.64 -4.37
C ASP A 109 -8.81 -22.44 -3.58
N LEU A 110 -7.64 -21.90 -3.98
CA LEU A 110 -7.08 -20.68 -3.38
C LEU A 110 -7.96 -19.45 -3.66
N TRP A 111 -8.54 -19.34 -4.85
CA TRP A 111 -9.51 -18.29 -5.14
C TRP A 111 -10.76 -18.40 -4.27
N ILE A 112 -11.30 -19.61 -4.05
CA ILE A 112 -12.43 -19.84 -3.13
C ILE A 112 -12.07 -19.39 -1.71
N ILE A 113 -10.85 -19.69 -1.25
CA ILE A 113 -10.34 -19.24 0.06
C ILE A 113 -10.32 -17.69 0.10
N ASP A 114 -9.86 -17.02 -0.97
CA ASP A 114 -9.88 -15.55 -1.05
C ASP A 114 -11.30 -14.98 -0.93
N GLN A 115 -12.30 -15.62 -1.56
CA GLN A 115 -13.69 -15.20 -1.42
C GLN A 115 -14.15 -15.33 0.05
N HIS A 116 -13.86 -16.45 0.71
CA HIS A 116 -14.21 -16.64 2.13
C HIS A 116 -13.48 -15.65 3.06
N ILE A 117 -12.22 -15.31 2.78
CA ILE A 117 -11.47 -14.28 3.52
C ILE A 117 -12.15 -12.91 3.36
N ASN A 118 -12.49 -12.56 2.12
CA ASN A 118 -13.13 -11.29 1.79
C ASN A 118 -14.55 -11.18 2.38
N ASP A 119 -15.35 -12.23 2.33
CA ASP A 119 -16.69 -12.28 2.93
C ASP A 119 -16.67 -12.19 4.46
N ARG A 120 -15.69 -12.85 5.08
CA ARG A 120 -15.48 -12.76 6.54
C ARG A 120 -15.06 -11.37 6.96
N GLY A 121 -14.12 -10.77 6.19
CA GLY A 121 -13.51 -9.48 6.50
C GLY A 121 -12.73 -9.48 7.82
N VAL A 122 -12.24 -8.30 8.20
CA VAL A 122 -11.46 -8.06 9.42
C VAL A 122 -12.11 -6.98 10.25
N GLY A 123 -12.20 -7.17 11.57
CA GLY A 123 -12.73 -6.17 12.50
C GLY A 123 -11.81 -4.95 12.61
N VAL A 124 -12.42 -3.79 12.82
CA VAL A 124 -11.71 -2.50 13.00
C VAL A 124 -12.19 -1.81 14.26
N ASP A 125 -11.26 -1.32 15.05
CA ASP A 125 -11.51 -0.41 16.17
C ASP A 125 -11.80 0.99 15.60
N THR A 126 -13.07 1.27 15.34
CA THR A 126 -13.50 2.54 14.74
C THR A 126 -13.28 3.72 15.68
N VAL A 127 -13.39 3.51 17.00
CA VAL A 127 -13.11 4.55 17.99
C VAL A 127 -11.64 5.00 17.93
N LEU A 128 -10.71 4.04 17.87
CA LEU A 128 -9.30 4.35 17.66
C LEU A 128 -9.09 5.10 16.35
N ALA A 129 -9.72 4.67 15.26
CA ALA A 129 -9.54 5.27 13.94
C ALA A 129 -10.11 6.69 13.88
N GLU A 130 -11.28 6.94 14.46
CA GLU A 130 -11.93 8.26 14.51
C GLU A 130 -11.10 9.26 15.33
N ASN A 131 -10.67 8.85 16.52
CA ASN A 131 -9.84 9.71 17.38
C ASN A 131 -8.45 9.95 16.78
N ALA A 132 -7.84 8.95 16.13
CA ALA A 132 -6.58 9.15 15.42
C ALA A 132 -6.70 10.18 14.30
N VAL A 133 -7.81 10.18 13.56
CA VAL A 133 -8.09 11.21 12.53
C VAL A 133 -8.30 12.58 13.17
N ALA A 134 -9.07 12.67 14.25
CA ALA A 134 -9.31 13.93 14.95
C ALA A 134 -8.00 14.54 15.51
N ILE A 135 -7.18 13.72 16.15
CA ILE A 135 -5.85 14.13 16.67
C ILE A 135 -4.97 14.62 15.53
N ASP A 136 -4.87 13.85 14.41
CA ASP A 136 -4.06 14.23 13.24
C ASP A 136 -4.51 15.57 12.65
N GLN A 137 -5.81 15.84 12.61
CA GLN A 137 -6.37 17.12 12.14
C GLN A 137 -5.96 18.28 13.04
N ILE A 138 -6.04 18.12 14.36
CA ILE A 138 -5.63 19.15 15.33
C ILE A 138 -4.14 19.45 15.20
N VAL A 139 -3.29 18.41 15.17
CA VAL A 139 -1.84 18.56 15.05
C VAL A 139 -1.48 19.23 13.72
N LYS A 140 -2.08 18.81 12.61
CA LYS A 140 -1.84 19.41 11.28
C LYS A 140 -2.32 20.86 11.19
N ALA A 141 -3.40 21.22 11.86
CA ALA A 141 -3.85 22.62 11.93
C ALA A 141 -2.82 23.47 12.66
N ARG A 142 -2.38 23.06 13.85
CA ARG A 142 -1.32 23.75 14.63
C ARG A 142 -0.02 23.89 13.82
N LEU A 143 0.42 22.83 13.14
CA LEU A 143 1.61 22.86 12.28
C LEU A 143 1.46 23.81 11.10
N LEU A 144 0.27 23.89 10.52
CA LEU A 144 -0.01 24.83 9.42
C LEU A 144 0.00 26.29 9.89
N ASP A 145 -0.56 26.57 11.06
CA ASP A 145 -0.56 27.91 11.64
C ASP A 145 0.87 28.32 12.00
N ALA A 146 1.66 27.45 12.63
CA ALA A 146 3.08 27.68 12.89
C ALA A 146 3.89 27.91 11.59
N ALA A 147 3.60 27.16 10.52
CA ALA A 147 4.23 27.38 9.23
C ALA A 147 3.91 28.75 8.63
N LYS A 148 2.67 29.24 8.76
CA LYS A 148 2.27 30.56 8.29
C LYS A 148 2.92 31.68 9.10
N GLU A 149 2.97 31.53 10.42
CA GLU A 149 3.60 32.48 11.32
C GLU A 149 5.11 32.59 11.03
N LEU A 150 5.78 31.44 10.85
CA LEU A 150 7.22 31.38 10.57
C LEU A 150 7.58 31.95 9.20
N THR A 151 6.78 31.67 8.17
CA THR A 151 7.16 31.98 6.78
C THR A 151 6.48 33.21 6.21
N GLY A 152 5.38 33.67 6.82
CA GLY A 152 4.53 34.73 6.25
C GLY A 152 3.77 34.33 4.97
N LEU A 153 3.84 33.06 4.56
CA LEU A 153 3.22 32.58 3.32
C LEU A 153 1.73 32.29 3.52
N ASP A 154 0.91 32.67 2.54
CA ASP A 154 -0.51 32.32 2.52
C ASP A 154 -0.74 30.81 2.46
N ASN A 155 0.11 30.12 1.68
CA ASN A 155 0.03 28.67 1.50
C ASN A 155 1.40 27.99 1.67
N PRO A 156 1.86 27.75 2.90
CA PRO A 156 3.14 27.06 3.16
C PRO A 156 3.18 25.59 2.66
N LYS A 157 2.03 25.02 2.28
CA LYS A 157 1.99 23.69 1.62
C LYS A 157 2.39 23.72 0.16
N SER A 158 2.36 24.89 -0.49
CA SER A 158 2.82 25.04 -1.88
C SER A 158 4.33 24.82 -1.97
N ALA A 159 4.73 23.79 -2.71
CA ALA A 159 6.16 23.51 -2.91
C ALA A 159 6.90 24.66 -3.59
N ALA A 160 6.22 25.40 -4.48
CA ALA A 160 6.80 26.55 -5.18
C ALA A 160 7.04 27.74 -4.22
N GLN A 161 6.01 28.13 -3.44
CA GLN A 161 6.15 29.23 -2.49
C GLN A 161 7.18 28.92 -1.40
N LEU A 162 7.17 27.70 -0.88
CA LEU A 162 8.12 27.27 0.14
C LEU A 162 9.57 27.20 -0.38
N LYS A 163 9.76 26.77 -1.63
CA LYS A 163 11.07 26.79 -2.29
C LYS A 163 11.61 28.21 -2.36
N SER A 164 10.84 29.17 -2.91
CA SER A 164 11.24 30.56 -3.01
C SER A 164 11.56 31.19 -1.65
N TRP A 165 10.76 30.88 -0.62
CA TRP A 165 11.01 31.35 0.74
C TRP A 165 12.34 30.81 1.31
N ILE A 166 12.63 29.51 1.13
CA ILE A 166 13.90 28.93 1.59
C ILE A 166 15.09 29.58 0.87
N GLU A 167 15.00 29.77 -0.45
CA GLU A 167 16.05 30.43 -1.25
C GLU A 167 16.30 31.87 -0.81
N GLU A 168 15.24 32.61 -0.49
CA GLU A 168 15.32 34.00 -0.01
C GLU A 168 15.98 34.09 1.38
N VAL A 169 15.56 33.25 2.31
CA VAL A 169 16.01 33.32 3.72
C VAL A 169 17.39 32.70 3.92
N SER A 170 17.76 31.66 3.18
CA SER A 170 19.04 30.96 3.35
C SER A 170 20.10 31.29 2.29
N GLY A 171 19.71 31.88 1.16
CA GLY A 171 20.59 32.03 0.01
C GLY A 171 20.99 30.71 -0.68
N PHE A 172 20.41 29.57 -0.24
CA PHE A 172 20.71 28.24 -0.76
C PHE A 172 19.72 27.88 -1.88
N GLU A 173 20.23 27.56 -3.07
CA GLU A 173 19.40 27.16 -4.21
C GLU A 173 18.80 25.76 -4.00
N VAL A 174 17.49 25.64 -4.13
CA VAL A 174 16.74 24.41 -3.87
C VAL A 174 16.19 23.84 -5.17
N GLU A 175 16.68 22.70 -5.62
CA GLU A 175 16.12 22.04 -6.82
C GLU A 175 14.72 21.48 -6.55
N SER A 176 14.54 20.81 -5.44
CA SER A 176 13.27 20.13 -5.08
C SER A 176 13.12 19.96 -3.57
N LEU A 177 11.88 19.94 -3.11
CA LEU A 177 11.51 19.64 -1.71
C LEU A 177 10.93 18.22 -1.54
N ASN A 178 11.39 17.27 -2.36
CA ASN A 178 11.03 15.87 -2.16
C ASN A 178 11.81 15.26 -0.96
N LYS A 179 11.35 14.11 -0.47
CA LYS A 179 11.91 13.48 0.74
C LYS A 179 13.43 13.23 0.66
N LYS A 180 13.97 12.99 -0.54
CA LYS A 180 15.40 12.72 -0.73
C LYS A 180 16.22 14.01 -0.62
N MET A 181 15.73 15.11 -1.21
CA MET A 181 16.41 16.39 -1.27
C MET A 181 16.31 17.21 0.02
N ILE A 182 15.33 16.94 0.90
CA ILE A 182 15.21 17.63 2.20
C ILE A 182 16.49 17.47 3.03
N GLY A 183 17.15 16.30 2.96
CA GLY A 183 18.44 16.08 3.64
C GLY A 183 19.54 17.00 3.11
N ASP A 184 19.61 17.17 1.79
CA ASP A 184 20.61 18.03 1.13
C ASP A 184 20.36 19.50 1.47
N VAL A 185 19.09 19.95 1.45
CA VAL A 185 18.72 21.31 1.88
C VAL A 185 19.10 21.56 3.33
N ARG A 186 18.82 20.61 4.22
CA ARG A 186 19.18 20.72 5.66
C ARG A 186 20.69 20.82 5.88
N SER A 187 21.48 20.10 5.08
CA SER A 187 22.95 20.13 5.15
C SER A 187 23.56 21.34 4.44
N GLY A 188 22.81 21.99 3.57
CA GLY A 188 23.27 23.16 2.77
C GLY A 188 23.10 24.50 3.48
N THR A 189 22.40 24.57 4.61
CA THR A 189 22.21 25.81 5.38
C THR A 189 22.13 25.53 6.87
N ASP A 190 22.70 26.45 7.68
CA ASP A 190 22.61 26.43 9.14
C ASP A 190 21.45 27.32 9.64
N ASN A 191 20.57 27.78 8.77
CA ASN A 191 19.47 28.65 9.13
C ASN A 191 18.40 27.89 9.93
N GLU A 192 18.19 28.29 11.19
CA GLU A 192 17.27 27.63 12.12
C GLU A 192 15.80 27.71 11.68
N GLU A 193 15.39 28.81 11.03
CA GLU A 193 14.03 28.98 10.53
C GLU A 193 13.75 27.99 9.39
N VAL A 194 14.73 27.78 8.50
CA VAL A 194 14.63 26.77 7.44
C VAL A 194 14.53 25.36 8.04
N HIS A 195 15.34 25.04 9.03
CA HIS A 195 15.28 23.75 9.72
C HIS A 195 13.93 23.52 10.38
N ALA A 196 13.41 24.52 11.12
CA ALA A 196 12.08 24.46 11.72
C ALA A 196 10.97 24.25 10.68
N MET A 197 11.04 25.00 9.57
CA MET A 197 10.06 24.83 8.49
C MET A 197 10.14 23.46 7.82
N LEU A 198 11.33 22.88 7.66
CA LEU A 198 11.50 21.54 7.12
C LEU A 198 10.92 20.48 8.06
N ASP A 199 11.04 20.64 9.38
CA ASP A 199 10.42 19.76 10.37
C ASP A 199 8.89 19.84 10.32
N ILE A 200 8.34 21.06 10.28
CA ILE A 200 6.90 21.29 10.10
C ILE A 200 6.43 20.63 8.80
N ARG A 201 7.15 20.82 7.70
CA ARG A 201 6.81 20.21 6.41
C ARG A 201 6.81 18.68 6.48
N GLN A 202 7.78 18.07 7.15
CA GLN A 202 7.81 16.62 7.35
C GLN A 202 6.60 16.13 8.14
N GLY A 203 6.20 16.85 9.19
CA GLY A 203 4.99 16.58 9.96
C GLY A 203 3.73 16.65 9.09
N LEU A 204 3.56 17.73 8.33
CA LEU A 204 2.43 17.92 7.42
C LEU A 204 2.37 16.91 6.28
N ALA A 205 3.53 16.40 5.82
CA ALA A 205 3.62 15.43 4.74
C ALA A 205 3.34 13.98 5.18
N LYS A 206 3.22 13.70 6.48
CA LYS A 206 2.88 12.35 6.96
C LYS A 206 1.46 11.98 6.52
N THR A 207 1.36 11.05 5.57
CA THR A 207 0.08 10.59 5.00
C THR A 207 -0.37 9.24 5.55
N SER A 208 0.38 8.65 6.49
CA SER A 208 0.05 7.33 7.05
C SER A 208 -1.32 7.31 7.73
N THR A 209 -1.76 8.43 8.33
CA THR A 209 -3.09 8.60 8.93
C THR A 209 -4.25 8.48 7.94
N GLU A 210 -4.00 8.67 6.62
CA GLU A 210 -5.00 8.38 5.58
C GLU A 210 -5.49 6.92 5.60
N LYS A 211 -4.73 6.00 6.22
CA LYS A 211 -5.17 4.63 6.42
C LYS A 211 -6.37 4.53 7.37
N TYR A 212 -6.44 5.37 8.39
CA TYR A 212 -7.62 5.44 9.27
C TYR A 212 -8.85 5.96 8.50
N ASN A 213 -8.68 7.00 7.69
CA ASN A 213 -9.74 7.47 6.81
C ASN A 213 -10.22 6.37 5.84
N ALA A 214 -9.30 5.58 5.28
CA ALA A 214 -9.65 4.45 4.43
C ALA A 214 -10.42 3.37 5.20
N MET A 215 -10.06 3.09 6.46
CA MET A 215 -10.80 2.16 7.32
C MET A 215 -12.23 2.66 7.56
N LEU A 216 -12.39 3.91 7.98
CA LEU A 216 -13.69 4.51 8.30
C LEU A 216 -14.62 4.58 7.07
N ARG A 217 -14.06 4.84 5.87
CA ARG A 217 -14.86 4.85 4.63
C ARG A 217 -15.31 3.47 4.17
N THR A 218 -14.63 2.41 4.60
CA THR A 218 -14.85 1.05 4.08
C THR A 218 -15.40 0.07 5.10
N VAL A 219 -15.45 0.46 6.37
CA VAL A 219 -16.04 -0.37 7.42
C VAL A 219 -17.54 -0.56 7.18
N CYS A 220 -17.99 -1.81 7.28
CA CYS A 220 -19.39 -2.17 7.20
C CYS A 220 -20.11 -1.92 8.55
N PRO A 221 -21.46 -1.90 8.59
CA PRO A 221 -22.21 -1.65 9.81
C PRO A 221 -21.92 -2.62 10.99
N ASP A 222 -21.37 -3.77 10.69
CA ASP A 222 -20.96 -4.76 11.71
C ASP A 222 -19.51 -4.57 12.21
N GLY A 223 -18.87 -3.42 11.90
CA GLY A 223 -17.51 -3.09 12.32
C GLY A 223 -16.40 -3.84 11.58
N ARG A 224 -16.69 -4.44 10.42
CA ARG A 224 -15.72 -5.23 9.65
C ARG A 224 -15.46 -4.60 8.27
N ILE A 225 -14.24 -4.67 7.79
CA ILE A 225 -13.90 -4.33 6.41
C ILE A 225 -13.83 -5.61 5.59
N ARG A 226 -14.50 -5.63 4.44
CA ARG A 226 -14.56 -6.73 3.50
C ARG A 226 -13.89 -6.39 2.17
N GLY A 227 -13.49 -7.41 1.39
CA GLY A 227 -12.84 -7.17 0.11
C GLY A 227 -11.43 -6.61 0.23
N LEU A 228 -10.67 -7.00 1.26
CA LEU A 228 -9.33 -6.51 1.55
C LEU A 228 -8.24 -7.13 0.68
N THR A 229 -8.53 -8.26 0.05
CA THR A 229 -7.61 -9.02 -0.79
C THR A 229 -8.16 -9.22 -2.20
N GLN A 230 -7.27 -9.43 -3.15
CA GLN A 230 -7.60 -9.84 -4.50
C GLN A 230 -6.66 -10.96 -4.93
N PHE A 231 -7.21 -12.14 -5.10
CA PHE A 231 -6.49 -13.28 -5.64
C PHE A 231 -5.88 -12.96 -7.01
N CYS A 232 -4.64 -13.37 -7.25
CA CYS A 232 -3.89 -13.10 -8.47
C CYS A 232 -3.91 -11.62 -8.89
N GLY A 233 -3.93 -10.70 -7.89
CA GLY A 233 -4.10 -9.27 -8.11
C GLY A 233 -2.86 -8.53 -8.58
N ALA A 234 -1.67 -9.10 -8.37
CA ALA A 234 -0.38 -8.54 -8.79
C ALA A 234 -0.03 -9.07 -10.20
N ALA A 235 -0.25 -8.26 -11.22
CA ALA A 235 -0.21 -8.66 -12.63
C ALA A 235 1.09 -9.35 -13.08
N ARG A 236 2.25 -9.02 -12.47
CA ARG A 236 3.55 -9.58 -12.88
C ARG A 236 3.91 -10.88 -12.17
N THR A 237 3.36 -11.12 -10.99
CA THR A 237 3.83 -12.20 -10.10
C THR A 237 2.73 -13.16 -9.69
N GLY A 238 1.47 -12.89 -10.05
CA GLY A 238 0.32 -13.69 -9.61
C GLY A 238 0.05 -13.64 -8.10
N ARG A 239 0.80 -12.83 -7.32
CA ARG A 239 0.56 -12.70 -5.87
C ARG A 239 -0.79 -12.06 -5.58
N TRP A 240 -1.34 -12.34 -4.41
CA TRP A 240 -2.49 -11.61 -3.90
C TRP A 240 -2.16 -10.13 -3.72
N ALA A 241 -3.05 -9.26 -4.17
CA ALA A 241 -2.90 -7.82 -3.99
C ALA A 241 -3.80 -7.32 -2.86
N GLY A 242 -3.30 -6.36 -2.07
CA GLY A 242 -4.11 -5.65 -1.10
C GLY A 242 -5.08 -4.68 -1.78
N ARG A 243 -6.29 -4.61 -1.23
CA ARG A 243 -7.34 -3.69 -1.67
C ARG A 243 -7.72 -2.75 -0.53
N LEU A 244 -8.43 -1.67 -0.84
CA LEU A 244 -8.93 -0.70 0.12
C LEU A 244 -7.82 -0.16 1.04
N VAL A 245 -7.71 -0.66 2.26
CA VAL A 245 -6.69 -0.23 3.22
C VAL A 245 -5.29 -0.72 2.86
N GLN A 246 -5.17 -1.78 2.03
CA GLN A 246 -3.90 -2.41 1.64
C GLN A 246 -3.06 -2.84 2.85
N MET A 247 -3.56 -3.82 3.60
CA MET A 247 -2.95 -4.29 4.85
C MET A 247 -1.46 -4.66 4.71
N GLN A 248 -1.03 -5.17 3.55
CA GLN A 248 0.35 -5.54 3.27
C GLN A 248 1.31 -4.35 3.30
N ASN A 249 0.81 -3.14 3.02
CA ASN A 249 1.58 -1.91 2.88
C ASN A 249 1.46 -0.99 4.12
N LEU A 250 1.00 -1.51 5.24
CA LEU A 250 0.93 -0.74 6.48
C LEU A 250 2.32 -0.57 7.10
N PRO A 251 2.61 0.57 7.73
CA PRO A 251 3.85 0.78 8.45
C PRO A 251 4.11 -0.34 9.45
N GLN A 252 5.38 -0.70 9.61
CA GLN A 252 5.78 -1.61 10.67
C GLN A 252 5.77 -0.88 12.01
N ASN A 253 5.28 -1.54 13.04
CA ASN A 253 5.43 -1.09 14.39
C ASN A 253 6.87 -1.37 14.89
N LYS A 254 7.50 -0.35 15.46
CA LYS A 254 8.84 -0.43 16.06
C LYS A 254 8.83 -0.04 17.55
N MET A 255 7.68 0.40 18.03
CA MET A 255 7.48 0.80 19.41
C MET A 255 7.44 -0.43 20.31
N PRO A 256 8.05 -0.41 21.52
CA PRO A 256 7.89 -1.45 22.52
C PRO A 256 6.40 -1.70 22.85
N ASP A 257 6.03 -2.93 23.17
CA ASP A 257 4.62 -3.29 23.39
C ASP A 257 3.94 -2.47 24.49
N SER A 258 4.67 -2.16 25.58
CA SER A 258 4.16 -1.33 26.69
C SER A 258 3.84 0.10 26.27
N GLU A 259 4.69 0.69 25.45
CA GLU A 259 4.50 2.05 24.91
C GLU A 259 3.37 2.04 23.86
N LEU A 260 3.32 1.00 23.04
CA LEU A 260 2.27 0.82 22.03
C LEU A 260 0.89 0.73 22.69
N ASP A 261 0.76 -0.04 23.77
CA ASP A 261 -0.49 -0.18 24.50
C ASP A 261 -0.91 1.13 25.19
N ALA A 262 0.05 1.86 25.76
CA ALA A 262 -0.19 3.17 26.36
C ALA A 262 -0.66 4.19 25.30
N ALA A 263 0.07 4.30 24.19
CA ALA A 263 -0.30 5.19 23.09
C ALA A 263 -1.67 4.83 22.49
N ARG A 264 -1.93 3.53 22.31
CA ARG A 264 -3.21 3.05 21.82
C ARG A 264 -4.39 3.44 22.72
N ARG A 265 -4.21 3.33 24.04
CA ARG A 265 -5.22 3.72 25.02
C ARG A 265 -5.50 5.22 24.94
N LEU A 266 -4.45 6.07 25.00
CA LEU A 266 -4.58 7.52 24.93
C LEU A 266 -5.28 7.99 23.65
N VAL A 267 -4.88 7.47 22.50
CA VAL A 267 -5.54 7.80 21.23
C VAL A 267 -7.00 7.33 21.22
N ARG A 268 -7.28 6.17 21.79
CA ARG A 268 -8.65 5.65 21.86
C ARG A 268 -9.55 6.47 22.79
N GLU A 269 -8.96 7.08 23.82
CA GLU A 269 -9.62 8.00 24.76
C GLU A 269 -9.70 9.43 24.20
N GLY A 270 -8.94 9.75 23.14
CA GLY A 270 -8.85 11.09 22.56
C GLY A 270 -7.98 12.06 23.38
N ASP A 271 -7.15 11.54 24.27
CA ASP A 271 -6.30 12.33 25.19
C ASP A 271 -5.02 12.76 24.44
N LEU A 272 -5.14 13.87 23.69
CA LEU A 272 -4.02 14.45 22.95
C LEU A 272 -2.98 15.07 23.89
N GLU A 273 -3.39 15.67 25.00
CA GLU A 273 -2.49 16.35 25.91
C GLU A 273 -1.48 15.36 26.53
N THR A 274 -1.99 14.28 27.11
CA THR A 274 -1.13 13.22 27.66
C THR A 274 -0.31 12.52 26.58
N LEU A 275 -0.87 12.36 25.37
CA LEU A 275 -0.14 11.77 24.24
C LEU A 275 1.08 12.61 23.85
N GLU A 276 0.94 13.94 23.76
CA GLU A 276 2.04 14.87 23.45
C GLU A 276 3.06 14.97 24.60
N MET A 277 2.63 14.78 25.84
CA MET A 277 3.57 14.74 26.99
C MET A 277 4.44 13.49 27.00
N LEU A 278 3.94 12.36 26.52
CA LEU A 278 4.66 11.08 26.58
C LEU A 278 5.38 10.72 25.27
N PHE A 279 4.99 11.33 24.15
CA PHE A 279 5.51 10.99 22.82
C PHE A 279 5.81 12.26 22.03
N ASP A 280 7.09 12.52 21.76
CA ASP A 280 7.55 13.73 21.05
C ASP A 280 7.02 13.84 19.60
N ASP A 281 6.76 12.71 18.93
CA ASP A 281 6.27 12.63 17.55
C ASP A 281 4.87 12.04 17.48
N THR A 282 3.86 12.85 17.75
CA THR A 282 2.44 12.44 17.67
C THR A 282 2.07 11.79 16.34
N ALA A 283 2.46 12.39 15.22
CA ALA A 283 2.15 11.85 13.89
C ALA A 283 2.86 10.51 13.62
N GLY A 284 4.09 10.32 14.12
CA GLY A 284 4.80 9.05 14.10
C GLY A 284 4.12 8.00 14.98
N THR A 285 3.69 8.40 16.17
CA THR A 285 2.95 7.53 17.09
C THR A 285 1.65 7.04 16.46
N LEU A 286 0.85 7.93 15.88
CA LEU A 286 -0.36 7.55 15.14
C LEU A 286 -0.05 6.56 13.99
N SER A 287 1.07 6.76 13.29
CA SER A 287 1.50 5.82 12.24
C SER A 287 1.82 4.43 12.76
N GLN A 288 2.42 4.33 13.95
CA GLN A 288 2.75 3.05 14.60
C GLN A 288 1.49 2.29 15.04
N LEU A 289 0.41 2.99 15.38
CA LEU A 289 -0.84 2.40 15.86
C LEU A 289 -1.73 1.84 14.74
N ILE A 290 -1.47 2.11 13.46
CA ILE A 290 -2.36 1.75 12.35
C ILE A 290 -2.69 0.25 12.34
N ARG A 291 -1.69 -0.62 12.56
CA ARG A 291 -1.92 -2.08 12.60
C ARG A 291 -2.77 -2.51 13.78
N THR A 292 -2.72 -1.80 14.90
CA THR A 292 -3.49 -2.11 16.10
C THR A 292 -4.98 -1.76 15.97
N ALA A 293 -5.35 -1.00 14.94
CA ALA A 293 -6.75 -0.74 14.61
C ALA A 293 -7.47 -1.98 14.07
N PHE A 294 -6.76 -2.97 13.53
CA PHE A 294 -7.35 -4.25 13.20
C PHE A 294 -7.50 -5.10 14.45
N ILE A 295 -8.74 -5.53 14.73
CA ILE A 295 -9.08 -6.30 15.92
C ILE A 295 -9.67 -7.65 15.54
N PRO A 296 -9.37 -8.72 16.31
CA PRO A 296 -9.98 -10.02 16.11
C PRO A 296 -11.46 -9.99 16.53
N LYS A 297 -12.21 -11.01 16.12
CA LYS A 297 -13.56 -11.25 16.63
C LYS A 297 -13.48 -11.51 18.15
N PRO A 298 -14.47 -11.09 18.94
CA PRO A 298 -14.54 -11.43 20.37
C PRO A 298 -14.33 -12.94 20.62
N GLY A 299 -13.48 -13.26 21.58
CA GLY A 299 -13.08 -14.63 21.89
C GLY A 299 -12.08 -15.27 20.93
N CYS A 300 -11.57 -14.51 19.94
CA CYS A 300 -10.57 -14.96 18.97
C CYS A 300 -9.29 -14.15 19.10
N ARG A 301 -8.22 -14.64 18.48
CA ARG A 301 -6.95 -13.93 18.32
C ARG A 301 -6.47 -14.02 16.89
N PHE A 302 -5.62 -13.09 16.43
CA PHE A 302 -4.87 -13.25 15.21
C PHE A 302 -3.73 -14.25 15.41
N ILE A 303 -3.54 -15.12 14.44
CA ILE A 303 -2.35 -15.95 14.30
C ILE A 303 -1.60 -15.37 13.10
N VAL A 304 -0.41 -14.80 13.34
CA VAL A 304 0.40 -14.17 12.31
C VAL A 304 1.62 -15.06 12.06
N ALA A 305 1.77 -15.51 10.82
CA ALA A 305 2.91 -16.33 10.40
C ALA A 305 3.40 -15.84 9.03
N ASP A 306 4.71 -15.89 8.83
CA ASP A 306 5.36 -15.53 7.57
C ASP A 306 6.50 -16.51 7.28
N PHE A 307 6.71 -16.79 6.00
CA PHE A 307 7.83 -17.62 5.57
C PHE A 307 9.13 -16.80 5.60
N SER A 308 10.06 -17.20 6.43
CA SER A 308 11.37 -16.53 6.54
C SER A 308 12.16 -16.68 5.25
N ALA A 309 12.47 -15.54 4.59
CA ALA A 309 13.31 -15.45 3.40
C ALA A 309 12.89 -16.42 2.27
N ILE A 310 11.58 -16.59 2.03
CA ILE A 310 11.07 -17.60 1.09
C ILE A 310 11.62 -17.44 -0.33
N GLU A 311 11.78 -16.21 -0.80
CA GLU A 311 12.31 -15.94 -2.13
C GLU A 311 13.76 -16.37 -2.26
N ALA A 312 14.59 -16.10 -1.25
CA ALA A 312 15.99 -16.55 -1.24
C ALA A 312 16.10 -18.08 -1.16
N ARG A 313 15.17 -18.75 -0.45
CA ARG A 313 15.11 -20.23 -0.40
C ARG A 313 14.77 -20.81 -1.77
N VAL A 314 13.72 -20.29 -2.40
CA VAL A 314 13.30 -20.77 -3.73
C VAL A 314 14.37 -20.50 -4.78
N LEU A 315 15.01 -19.32 -4.73
CA LEU A 315 16.10 -18.99 -5.66
C LEU A 315 17.30 -19.90 -5.48
N ALA A 316 17.73 -20.17 -4.24
CA ALA A 316 18.83 -21.09 -3.94
C ALA A 316 18.51 -22.52 -4.41
N TRP A 317 17.28 -22.98 -4.21
CA TRP A 317 16.82 -24.27 -4.68
C TRP A 317 16.80 -24.37 -6.21
N LEU A 318 16.30 -23.35 -6.91
CA LEU A 318 16.27 -23.31 -8.37
C LEU A 318 17.66 -23.21 -9.00
N ALA A 319 18.59 -22.54 -8.30
CA ALA A 319 19.97 -22.37 -8.76
C ALA A 319 20.91 -23.55 -8.35
N ASP A 320 20.38 -24.51 -7.61
CA ASP A 320 21.13 -25.63 -7.01
C ASP A 320 22.37 -25.15 -6.21
N GLU A 321 22.16 -24.08 -5.40
CA GLU A 321 23.24 -23.41 -4.65
C GLU A 321 23.43 -24.05 -3.28
N GLU A 322 24.29 -25.05 -3.19
CA GLU A 322 24.45 -25.92 -2.02
C GLU A 322 24.70 -25.17 -0.71
N TRP A 323 25.63 -24.20 -0.70
CA TRP A 323 25.98 -23.48 0.54
C TRP A 323 24.79 -22.72 1.15
N ARG A 324 23.91 -22.16 0.32
CA ARG A 324 22.69 -21.49 0.78
C ARG A 324 21.67 -22.48 1.28
N MET A 325 21.53 -23.62 0.60
CA MET A 325 20.66 -24.69 1.05
C MET A 325 21.12 -25.24 2.39
N ASP A 326 22.43 -25.40 2.61
CA ASP A 326 23.01 -25.80 3.90
C ASP A 326 22.69 -24.78 5.01
N VAL A 327 22.82 -23.48 4.72
CA VAL A 327 22.44 -22.42 5.66
C VAL A 327 20.98 -22.51 6.04
N PHE A 328 20.08 -22.73 5.07
CA PHE A 328 18.65 -22.85 5.31
C PHE A 328 18.27 -24.12 6.08
N ASN A 329 18.95 -25.22 5.83
CA ASN A 329 18.73 -26.51 6.49
C ASN A 329 19.30 -26.55 7.93
N THR A 330 20.24 -25.67 8.25
CA THR A 330 20.88 -25.62 9.59
C THR A 330 20.27 -24.53 10.48
N HIS A 331 20.69 -23.30 10.31
CA HIS A 331 20.30 -22.20 11.21
C HIS A 331 19.42 -21.12 10.55
N GLY A 332 19.25 -21.14 9.23
CA GLY A 332 18.38 -20.22 8.48
C GLY A 332 18.80 -18.76 8.46
N LYS A 333 19.97 -18.41 8.99
CA LYS A 333 20.47 -17.01 9.11
C LYS A 333 21.14 -16.56 7.81
N ILE A 334 20.38 -16.49 6.73
CA ILE A 334 20.95 -16.22 5.40
C ILE A 334 21.61 -14.85 5.30
N TYR A 335 21.07 -13.81 5.93
CA TYR A 335 21.63 -12.45 5.84
C TYR A 335 23.00 -12.34 6.54
N GLU A 336 23.16 -13.03 7.66
CA GLU A 336 24.42 -13.15 8.36
C GLU A 336 25.45 -13.91 7.51
N ALA A 337 25.06 -15.08 6.99
CA ALA A 337 25.92 -15.91 6.14
C ALA A 337 26.33 -15.20 4.84
N SER A 338 25.41 -14.46 4.21
CA SER A 338 25.72 -13.68 3.00
C SER A 338 26.69 -12.54 3.27
N ALA A 339 26.56 -11.87 4.41
CA ALA A 339 27.53 -10.85 4.81
C ALA A 339 28.93 -11.47 5.06
N GLU A 340 28.98 -12.59 5.78
CA GLU A 340 30.21 -13.32 6.02
C GLU A 340 30.90 -13.74 4.72
N GLN A 341 30.14 -14.26 3.78
CA GLN A 341 30.64 -14.69 2.47
C GLN A 341 31.16 -13.50 1.63
N MET A 342 30.35 -12.41 1.54
CA MET A 342 30.70 -11.23 0.74
C MET A 342 31.93 -10.48 1.24
N PHE A 343 32.09 -10.40 2.54
CA PHE A 343 33.15 -9.62 3.18
C PHE A 343 34.28 -10.49 3.74
N HIS A 344 34.31 -11.78 3.40
CA HIS A 344 35.30 -12.76 3.83
C HIS A 344 35.48 -12.79 5.37
N LEU A 345 34.36 -12.67 6.09
CA LEU A 345 34.36 -12.69 7.55
C LEU A 345 34.29 -14.15 8.07
N PRO A 346 34.79 -14.41 9.29
CA PRO A 346 34.67 -15.73 9.89
C PRO A 346 33.21 -16.17 10.03
N LYS A 347 32.94 -17.45 9.79
CA LYS A 347 31.59 -18.02 9.95
C LYS A 347 31.09 -17.81 11.40
N GLY A 348 29.85 -17.31 11.54
CA GLY A 348 29.22 -17.06 12.81
C GLY A 348 29.67 -15.75 13.50
N SER A 349 30.50 -14.92 12.85
CA SER A 349 30.95 -13.63 13.39
C SER A 349 29.86 -12.56 13.34
N VAL A 350 29.03 -12.57 12.28
CA VAL A 350 27.95 -11.59 12.11
C VAL A 350 26.71 -12.00 12.91
N LYS A 351 26.18 -11.09 13.72
CA LYS A 351 25.05 -11.35 14.62
C LYS A 351 23.85 -10.44 14.33
N LYS A 352 22.68 -10.78 14.91
CA LYS A 352 21.50 -9.94 14.86
C LYS A 352 21.81 -8.57 15.49
N GLY A 353 21.58 -7.48 14.74
CA GLY A 353 21.91 -6.12 15.15
C GLY A 353 23.22 -5.58 14.57
N ASP A 354 24.07 -6.44 14.00
CA ASP A 354 25.32 -6.02 13.36
C ASP A 354 25.03 -5.22 12.07
N PRO A 355 25.68 -4.07 11.82
CA PRO A 355 25.59 -3.33 10.56
C PRO A 355 25.93 -4.18 9.32
N MET A 356 26.86 -5.14 9.44
CA MET A 356 27.21 -6.06 8.34
C MET A 356 26.04 -6.96 7.94
N ARG A 357 25.22 -7.37 8.90
CA ARG A 357 23.99 -8.10 8.62
C ARG A 357 23.04 -7.32 7.71
N GLN A 358 22.93 -5.99 7.91
CA GLN A 358 22.11 -5.16 7.05
C GLN A 358 22.64 -5.13 5.61
N LYS A 359 23.96 -5.11 5.42
CA LYS A 359 24.59 -5.22 4.11
C LYS A 359 24.28 -6.57 3.45
N GLY A 360 24.38 -7.66 4.17
CA GLY A 360 24.00 -9.00 3.69
C GLY A 360 22.51 -9.07 3.31
N LYS A 361 21.63 -8.47 4.11
CA LYS A 361 20.20 -8.38 3.79
C LYS A 361 19.96 -7.61 2.48
N ILE A 362 20.63 -6.48 2.30
CA ILE A 362 20.52 -5.68 1.07
C ILE A 362 21.00 -6.46 -0.14
N ALA A 363 22.14 -7.17 -0.02
CA ALA A 363 22.68 -8.00 -1.09
C ALA A 363 21.71 -9.10 -1.50
N GLU A 364 21.16 -9.85 -0.56
CA GLU A 364 20.16 -10.89 -0.81
C GLU A 364 18.94 -10.34 -1.57
N LEU A 365 18.41 -9.21 -1.12
CA LEU A 365 17.25 -8.60 -1.75
C LEU A 365 17.60 -8.01 -3.13
N ALA A 366 18.68 -7.24 -3.25
CA ALA A 366 19.07 -6.60 -4.50
C ALA A 366 19.41 -7.62 -5.59
N LEU A 367 20.26 -8.58 -5.28
CA LEU A 367 20.70 -9.61 -6.24
C LEU A 367 19.61 -10.63 -6.54
N GLY A 368 18.80 -11.00 -5.54
CA GLY A 368 17.68 -11.92 -5.70
C GLY A 368 16.60 -11.42 -6.67
N TYR A 369 16.47 -10.11 -6.85
CA TYR A 369 15.60 -9.50 -7.85
C TYR A 369 16.31 -9.11 -9.15
N GLY A 370 17.48 -9.66 -9.41
CA GLY A 370 18.26 -9.37 -10.63
C GLY A 370 18.90 -7.97 -10.62
N GLY A 371 19.01 -7.35 -9.46
CA GLY A 371 19.73 -6.09 -9.31
C GLY A 371 21.25 -6.27 -9.44
N SER A 372 21.95 -5.17 -9.70
CA SER A 372 23.41 -5.11 -9.81
C SER A 372 24.00 -4.11 -8.82
N VAL A 373 25.24 -3.71 -9.03
CA VAL A 373 25.96 -2.71 -8.23
C VAL A 373 25.14 -1.44 -8.00
N GLY A 374 24.41 -0.95 -9.02
CA GLY A 374 23.55 0.23 -8.90
C GLY A 374 22.44 0.05 -7.85
N ALA A 375 21.80 -1.11 -7.80
CA ALA A 375 20.79 -1.45 -6.80
C ALA A 375 21.40 -1.52 -5.40
N MET A 376 22.56 -2.15 -5.25
CA MET A 376 23.27 -2.22 -3.97
C MET A 376 23.71 -0.85 -3.45
N LYS A 377 24.19 0.04 -4.34
CA LYS A 377 24.53 1.43 -4.00
C LYS A 377 23.30 2.21 -3.55
N SER A 378 22.21 2.14 -4.31
CA SER A 378 20.96 2.86 -4.00
C SER A 378 20.32 2.41 -2.68
N MET A 379 20.57 1.17 -2.26
CA MET A 379 20.10 0.62 -0.99
C MET A 379 21.11 0.80 0.18
N GLY A 380 22.26 1.47 -0.07
CA GLY A 380 23.27 1.78 0.94
C GLY A 380 24.17 0.60 1.35
N CYS A 381 24.28 -0.44 0.52
CA CYS A 381 25.17 -1.57 0.81
C CYS A 381 26.64 -1.26 0.52
N LEU A 382 26.91 -0.50 -0.53
CA LEU A 382 28.25 -0.13 -0.98
C LEU A 382 28.41 1.39 -0.88
N LEU A 383 29.19 1.85 0.11
CA LEU A 383 29.59 3.25 0.22
C LEU A 383 30.81 3.59 -0.65
N TYR A 384 31.70 2.59 -0.86
CA TYR A 384 32.87 2.69 -1.73
C TYR A 384 32.97 1.42 -2.57
N THR A 385 33.09 1.54 -3.87
CA THR A 385 33.50 0.45 -4.75
C THR A 385 34.97 0.64 -5.02
N SER A 386 35.80 -0.37 -4.72
CA SER A 386 37.10 -0.48 -5.40
C SER A 386 36.84 -0.54 -6.90
N PRO A 387 37.69 0.09 -7.74
CA PRO A 387 37.58 -0.06 -9.18
C PRO A 387 37.51 -1.53 -9.55
N SER A 388 36.62 -1.89 -10.46
CA SER A 388 36.61 -3.24 -11.00
C SER A 388 37.94 -3.52 -11.69
N PRO A 389 38.54 -4.71 -11.56
CA PRO A 389 39.72 -5.07 -12.36
C PRO A 389 39.51 -4.99 -13.87
N ARG A 390 38.31 -4.65 -14.31
CA ARG A 390 37.91 -4.49 -15.72
C ARG A 390 37.66 -3.03 -16.12
N ASP A 391 37.74 -2.09 -15.17
CA ASP A 391 37.75 -0.65 -15.44
C ASP A 391 39.22 -0.15 -15.52
#